data_c3cdefddf3f6f5892d3e7bdeb5229df6
#
_entry.id   c3cdefddf3f6f5892d3e7bdeb5229df6
#
_cell.length_a   1.000
_cell.length_b   1.000
_cell.length_c   1.000
_cell.angle_alpha   90.00
_cell.angle_beta   90.00
_cell.angle_gamma   90.00
#
_symmetry.space_group_name_H-M   'P 1'
#
loop_
_entity.id
_entity.type
_entity.pdbx_description
1 polymer ?
#
loop_
_entity_poly.entity_id
_entity_poly.type
_entity_poly.pdbx_seq_one_letter_code
_entity_poly.pdbx_strand_id
1 'polypeptide(L)'
;MDDTTAKSRVLVIDDSAMVRRYIRDALERSQFEVQEAFNGVEAMERVLSARFDLLVVDVNMPKMDGYAFLHALRSRDGEIATIPALMTSTEAGPQDMAAAYPAGANYYLVKPVGQDDLVRYANALTGRSP
;
A
#
# COMPACT_ATOMS: atom_id res chain seq x y z
N MET A 1 -14.73 1.56 -24.96
CA MET A 1 -14.50 1.90 -24.50
C MET A 1 -13.74 2.13 -24.03
N ASP A 2 -13.80 2.41 -23.89
CA ASP A 2 -13.20 2.81 -23.44
C ASP A 2 -12.53 2.69 -22.68
N ASP A 3 -11.67 2.64 -23.28
CA ASP A 3 -11.03 2.69 -22.26
C ASP A 3 -11.27 3.47 -21.28
N THR A 4 -12.01 3.65 -21.44
CA THR A 4 -12.71 4.37 -20.43
C THR A 4 -12.58 3.75 -19.07
N THR A 5 -11.90 2.70 -18.95
CA THR A 5 -11.62 2.05 -17.69
C THR A 5 -10.70 2.96 -16.87
N ALA A 6 -11.19 3.42 -15.74
CA ALA A 6 -10.38 4.18 -14.82
C ALA A 6 -9.21 3.33 -14.33
N LYS A 7 -8.04 3.92 -14.18
CA LYS A 7 -6.89 3.25 -13.62
C LYS A 7 -7.17 2.89 -12.17
N SER A 8 -6.60 1.78 -11.72
CA SER A 8 -6.64 1.46 -10.30
C SER A 8 -5.81 2.48 -9.53
N ARG A 9 -6.32 2.90 -8.38
CA ARG A 9 -5.70 3.95 -7.59
C ARG A 9 -4.98 3.36 -6.40
N VAL A 10 -3.72 3.76 -6.24
CA VAL A 10 -2.85 3.26 -5.17
C VAL A 10 -2.41 4.43 -4.30
N LEU A 11 -2.46 4.23 -2.99
CA LEU A 11 -1.87 5.16 -2.04
C LEU A 11 -0.59 4.55 -1.51
N VAL A 12 0.54 5.24 -1.71
CA VAL A 12 1.84 4.82 -1.22
C VAL A 12 2.14 5.57 0.06
N ILE A 13 2.33 4.83 1.15
CA ILE A 13 2.50 5.39 2.49
C ILE A 13 3.89 5.01 2.99
N ASP A 14 4.79 5.99 3.04
CA ASP A 14 6.18 5.78 3.44
C ASP A 14 6.76 7.12 3.84
N ASP A 15 7.53 7.19 4.91
CA ASP A 15 8.11 8.46 5.35
C ASP A 15 9.30 8.90 4.49
N SER A 16 9.85 8.02 3.67
CA SER A 16 10.94 8.34 2.75
C SER A 16 10.39 8.82 1.41
N ALA A 17 10.67 10.08 1.07
CA ALA A 17 10.26 10.62 -0.23
C ALA A 17 10.90 9.85 -1.39
N MET A 18 12.14 9.39 -1.20
CA MET A 18 12.86 8.65 -2.22
C MET A 18 12.21 7.29 -2.48
N VAL A 19 11.81 6.59 -1.42
CA VAL A 19 11.12 5.31 -1.55
C VAL A 19 9.75 5.50 -2.19
N ARG A 20 9.00 6.52 -1.77
CA ARG A 20 7.69 6.80 -2.38
C ARG A 20 7.83 7.04 -3.87
N ARG A 21 8.86 7.81 -4.28
CA ARG A 21 9.07 8.11 -5.69
C ARG A 21 9.40 6.86 -6.49
N TYR A 22 10.24 6.00 -5.95
CA TYR A 22 10.59 4.74 -6.59
C TYR A 22 9.35 3.88 -6.84
N ILE A 23 8.53 3.72 -5.80
CA ILE A 23 7.32 2.90 -5.88
C ILE A 23 6.32 3.54 -6.84
N ARG A 24 6.14 4.85 -6.73
CA ARG A 24 5.23 5.59 -7.61
C ARG A 24 5.62 5.43 -9.07
N ASP A 25 6.90 5.63 -9.39
CA ASP A 25 7.36 5.54 -10.77
C ASP A 25 7.11 4.14 -11.34
N ALA A 26 7.40 3.11 -10.55
CA ALA A 26 7.18 1.73 -10.99
C ALA A 26 5.70 1.45 -11.26
N LEU A 27 4.82 1.89 -10.37
CA LEU A 27 3.39 1.65 -10.51
C LEU A 27 2.78 2.48 -11.63
N GLU A 28 3.21 3.74 -11.78
CA GLU A 28 2.68 4.58 -12.86
C GLU A 28 3.05 4.04 -14.24
N ARG A 29 4.25 3.46 -14.37
CA ARG A 29 4.63 2.80 -15.63
C ARG A 29 3.75 1.60 -15.93
N SER A 30 3.11 1.03 -14.94
CA SER A 30 2.21 -0.11 -15.10
C SER A 30 0.74 0.30 -15.06
N GLN A 31 0.47 1.55 -15.35
CA GLN A 31 -0.88 2.08 -15.55
C GLN A 31 -1.70 2.17 -14.25
N PHE A 32 -1.05 2.37 -13.13
CA PHE A 32 -1.73 2.74 -11.87
C PHE A 32 -1.73 4.26 -11.72
N GLU A 33 -2.75 4.76 -11.06
CA GLU A 33 -2.79 6.15 -10.61
C GLU A 33 -2.32 6.17 -9.16
N VAL A 34 -1.27 6.96 -8.85
CA VAL A 34 -0.62 6.88 -7.54
C VAL A 34 -0.71 8.20 -6.80
N GLN A 35 -1.08 8.13 -5.54
CA GLN A 35 -0.98 9.25 -4.59
C GLN A 35 -0.06 8.83 -3.46
N GLU A 36 0.41 9.80 -2.69
CA GLU A 36 1.41 9.57 -1.64
C GLU A 36 0.95 10.12 -0.31
N ALA A 37 1.37 9.45 0.75
CA ALA A 37 1.22 9.93 2.12
C ALA A 37 2.53 9.64 2.86
N PHE A 38 2.95 10.52 3.75
CA PHE A 38 4.24 10.37 4.39
C PHE A 38 4.15 9.86 5.83
N ASN A 39 2.95 9.63 6.34
CA ASN A 39 2.75 8.97 7.64
C ASN A 39 1.33 8.42 7.71
N GLY A 40 1.05 7.68 8.79
CA GLY A 40 -0.24 7.04 8.96
C GLY A 40 -1.40 8.01 9.16
N VAL A 41 -1.14 9.16 9.76
CA VAL A 41 -2.18 10.17 9.98
C VAL A 41 -2.63 10.74 8.63
N GLU A 42 -1.68 11.14 7.80
CA GLU A 42 -1.99 11.65 6.47
C GLU A 42 -2.67 10.57 5.62
N ALA A 43 -2.20 9.33 5.73
CA ALA A 43 -2.79 8.22 5.00
C ALA A 43 -4.26 8.04 5.35
N MET A 44 -4.59 8.12 6.64
CA MET A 44 -5.99 7.99 7.07
C MET A 44 -6.84 9.12 6.50
N GLU A 45 -6.33 10.34 6.49
CA GLU A 45 -7.05 11.46 5.87
C GLU A 45 -7.30 11.22 4.39
N ARG A 46 -6.32 10.65 3.69
CA ARG A 46 -6.45 10.36 2.27
C ARG A 46 -7.52 9.31 1.99
N VAL A 47 -7.51 8.19 2.75
CA VAL A 47 -8.47 7.12 2.51
C VAL A 47 -9.90 7.53 2.89
N LEU A 48 -10.05 8.52 3.76
CA LEU A 48 -11.36 9.03 4.13
C LEU A 48 -11.92 10.01 3.10
N SER A 49 -11.05 10.59 2.26
CA SER A 49 -11.47 11.63 1.32
C SER A 49 -11.41 11.21 -0.15
N ALA A 50 -10.86 10.03 -0.45
CA ALA A 50 -10.78 9.55 -1.82
C ALA A 50 -10.80 8.04 -1.85
N ARG A 51 -11.15 7.47 -2.99
CA ARG A 51 -11.20 6.02 -3.16
C ARG A 51 -9.83 5.48 -3.57
N PHE A 52 -9.43 4.37 -2.97
CA PHE A 52 -8.21 3.67 -3.33
C PHE A 52 -8.50 2.18 -3.48
N ASP A 53 -7.78 1.56 -4.41
CA ASP A 53 -7.93 0.13 -4.71
C ASP A 53 -6.81 -0.69 -4.06
N LEU A 54 -5.73 -0.04 -3.65
CA LEU A 54 -4.58 -0.69 -3.03
C LEU A 54 -3.83 0.31 -2.17
N LEU A 55 -3.30 -0.18 -1.06
CA LEU A 55 -2.37 0.58 -0.22
C LEU A 55 -1.02 -0.11 -0.22
N VAL A 56 0.05 0.66 -0.34
CA VAL A 56 1.41 0.17 -0.13
C VAL A 56 1.91 0.86 1.13
N VAL A 57 2.14 0.08 2.18
CA VAL A 57 2.31 0.62 3.54
C VAL A 57 3.65 0.23 4.11
N ASP A 58 4.49 1.24 4.41
CA ASP A 58 5.75 1.02 5.11
C ASP A 58 5.48 0.70 6.58
N VAL A 59 6.17 -0.31 7.11
CA VAL A 59 6.04 -0.68 8.52
C VAL A 59 6.60 0.42 9.42
N ASN A 60 7.78 0.93 9.07
CA ASN A 60 8.54 1.81 9.97
C ASN A 60 8.32 3.28 9.64
N MET A 61 7.33 3.87 10.29
CA MET A 61 7.03 5.29 10.14
C MET A 61 6.95 5.95 11.51
N PRO A 62 7.30 7.25 11.62
CA PRO A 62 7.16 7.94 12.90
C PRO A 62 5.70 8.13 13.27
N LYS A 63 5.44 8.26 14.56
CA LYS A 63 4.12 8.54 15.16
C LYS A 63 3.15 7.37 15.07
N MET A 64 2.83 6.92 13.87
CA MET A 64 1.91 5.80 13.67
C MET A 64 2.56 4.89 12.65
N ASP A 65 3.06 3.73 13.07
CA ASP A 65 3.69 2.78 12.16
C ASP A 65 2.64 2.09 11.28
N GLY A 66 3.13 1.29 10.32
CA GLY A 66 2.25 0.64 9.37
C GLY A 66 1.28 -0.34 10.01
N TYR A 67 1.69 -1.04 11.05
CA TYR A 67 0.80 -1.98 11.77
C TYR A 67 -0.33 -1.22 12.45
N ALA A 68 0.01 -0.14 13.15
CA ALA A 68 -0.99 0.67 13.84
C ALA A 68 -1.97 1.31 12.85
N PHE A 69 -1.46 1.79 11.72
CA PHE A 69 -2.31 2.35 10.67
C PHE A 69 -3.29 1.31 10.13
N LEU A 70 -2.80 0.12 9.78
CA LEU A 70 -3.67 -0.93 9.25
C LEU A 70 -4.69 -1.38 10.27
N HIS A 71 -4.29 -1.52 11.53
CA HIS A 71 -5.22 -1.89 12.58
C HIS A 71 -6.36 -0.88 12.71
N ALA A 72 -6.01 0.40 12.68
CA ALA A 72 -7.01 1.47 12.74
C ALA A 72 -7.94 1.44 11.52
N LEU A 73 -7.36 1.21 10.33
CA LEU A 73 -8.13 1.14 9.09
C LEU A 73 -9.12 -0.03 9.12
N ARG A 74 -8.64 -1.21 9.50
CA ARG A 74 -9.48 -2.42 9.54
C ARG A 74 -10.59 -2.34 10.59
N SER A 75 -10.43 -1.46 11.56
CA SER A 75 -11.44 -1.25 12.60
C SER A 75 -12.56 -0.32 12.18
N ARG A 76 -12.45 0.29 11.00
CA ARG A 76 -13.48 1.20 10.51
C ARG A 76 -14.60 0.44 9.82
N ASP A 77 -15.73 1.10 9.65
CA ASP A 77 -16.85 0.55 8.91
C ASP A 77 -16.70 0.85 7.41
N GLY A 78 -17.36 0.05 6.60
CA GLY A 78 -17.49 0.30 5.17
C GLY A 78 -16.33 -0.24 4.36
N GLU A 79 -16.28 0.20 3.11
CA GLU A 79 -15.35 -0.35 2.13
C GLU A 79 -13.88 -0.05 2.45
N ILE A 80 -13.61 1.08 3.11
CA ILE A 80 -12.23 1.43 3.41
C ILE A 80 -11.55 0.40 4.30
N ALA A 81 -12.32 -0.28 5.15
CA ALA A 81 -11.78 -1.31 6.02
C ALA A 81 -11.29 -2.55 5.26
N THR A 82 -11.62 -2.67 3.98
CA THR A 82 -11.29 -3.84 3.17
C THR A 82 -10.30 -3.56 2.05
N ILE A 83 -9.76 -2.35 1.95
CA ILE A 83 -8.81 -2.02 0.90
C ILE A 83 -7.59 -2.95 1.01
N PRO A 84 -7.19 -3.63 -0.07
CA PRO A 84 -6.02 -4.49 -0.01
C PRO A 84 -4.77 -3.69 0.36
N ALA A 85 -3.91 -4.29 1.17
CA ALA A 85 -2.69 -3.65 1.65
C ALA A 85 -1.48 -4.52 1.41
N LEU A 86 -0.48 -3.94 0.78
CA LEU A 86 0.82 -4.54 0.54
C LEU A 86 1.80 -3.85 1.48
N MET A 87 2.33 -4.58 2.44
CA MET A 87 3.21 -4.03 3.45
C MET A 87 4.67 -4.14 3.02
N THR A 88 5.46 -3.13 3.31
CA THR A 88 6.90 -3.13 2.99
C THR A 88 7.72 -2.85 4.24
N SER A 89 8.87 -3.49 4.36
CA SER A 89 9.74 -3.29 5.52
C SER A 89 11.16 -3.73 5.21
N THR A 90 12.13 -3.18 5.92
CA THR A 90 13.50 -3.67 5.88
C THR A 90 13.68 -4.93 6.71
N GLU A 91 12.71 -5.29 7.55
CA GLU A 91 12.76 -6.45 8.43
C GLU A 91 12.30 -7.70 7.69
N ALA A 92 13.10 -8.76 7.74
CA ALA A 92 12.83 -9.99 7.01
C ALA A 92 12.63 -11.20 7.93
N GLY A 93 12.57 -10.99 9.24
CA GLY A 93 12.40 -12.10 10.19
C GLY A 93 11.02 -12.73 10.12
N PRO A 94 10.91 -14.03 10.43
CA PRO A 94 9.61 -14.71 10.41
C PRO A 94 8.57 -14.04 11.32
N GLN A 95 8.98 -13.51 12.47
CA GLN A 95 8.07 -12.84 13.38
C GLN A 95 7.53 -11.54 12.79
N ASP A 96 8.34 -10.85 12.00
CA ASP A 96 7.91 -9.59 11.35
C ASP A 96 6.85 -9.88 10.29
N MET A 97 7.10 -10.88 9.48
CA MET A 97 6.15 -11.28 8.44
C MET A 97 4.87 -11.84 9.06
N ALA A 98 5.00 -12.61 10.15
CA ALA A 98 3.86 -13.19 10.84
C ALA A 98 2.98 -12.11 11.48
N ALA A 99 3.56 -10.98 11.90
CA ALA A 99 2.80 -9.88 12.49
C ALA A 99 1.98 -9.09 11.47
N ALA A 100 2.35 -9.16 10.19
CA ALA A 100 1.69 -8.38 9.15
C ALA A 100 0.25 -8.80 8.91
N TYR A 101 -0.02 -10.09 8.84
CA TYR A 101 -1.37 -10.58 8.55
C TYR A 101 -2.38 -10.26 9.65
N PRO A 102 -2.06 -10.50 10.94
CA PRO A 102 -2.99 -10.10 12.00
C PRO A 102 -3.24 -8.60 12.05
N ALA A 103 -2.28 -7.78 11.61
CA ALA A 103 -2.46 -6.34 11.54
C ALA A 103 -3.38 -5.92 10.40
N GLY A 104 -3.58 -6.80 9.41
CA GLY A 104 -4.48 -6.54 8.31
C GLY A 104 -3.83 -6.43 6.93
N ALA A 105 -2.55 -6.81 6.82
CA ALA A 105 -1.86 -6.82 5.53
C ALA A 105 -2.26 -8.04 4.71
N ASN A 106 -2.37 -7.84 3.40
CA ASN A 106 -2.64 -8.94 2.47
C ASN A 106 -1.36 -9.61 2.00
N TYR A 107 -0.27 -8.84 1.96
CA TYR A 107 1.04 -9.38 1.61
C TYR A 107 2.15 -8.51 2.22
N TYR A 108 3.37 -9.06 2.26
CA TYR A 108 4.52 -8.42 2.90
C TYR A 108 5.73 -8.55 1.98
N LEU A 109 6.36 -7.44 1.64
CA LEU A 109 7.57 -7.42 0.83
C LEU A 109 8.73 -6.81 1.61
N VAL A 110 9.90 -7.41 1.47
CA VAL A 110 11.12 -6.94 2.13
C VAL A 110 11.82 -5.93 1.24
N LYS A 111 12.21 -4.80 1.81
CA LYS A 111 12.96 -3.76 1.09
C LYS A 111 14.42 -4.20 0.91
N PRO A 112 15.07 -3.84 -0.18
CA PRO A 112 14.54 -3.06 -1.30
C PRO A 112 13.60 -3.90 -2.16
N VAL A 113 12.45 -3.32 -2.48
CA VAL A 113 11.41 -4.04 -3.21
C VAL A 113 11.74 -4.03 -4.69
N GLY A 114 11.81 -5.21 -5.31
CA GLY A 114 12.04 -5.31 -6.75
C GLY A 114 10.84 -4.76 -7.51
N GLN A 115 11.13 -4.06 -8.60
CA GLN A 115 10.08 -3.42 -9.40
C GLN A 115 9.09 -4.45 -9.95
N ASP A 116 9.59 -5.57 -10.45
CA ASP A 116 8.73 -6.63 -11.02
C ASP A 116 7.85 -7.26 -9.97
N ASP A 117 8.38 -7.51 -8.77
CA ASP A 117 7.60 -8.08 -7.67
C ASP A 117 6.52 -7.10 -7.23
N LEU A 118 6.87 -5.83 -7.09
CA LEU A 118 5.92 -4.80 -6.69
C LEU A 118 4.73 -4.76 -7.66
N VAL A 119 5.01 -4.72 -8.95
CA VAL A 119 3.97 -4.63 -9.98
C VAL A 119 3.13 -5.91 -10.00
N ARG A 120 3.78 -7.07 -9.88
CA ARG A 120 3.07 -8.35 -9.87
C ARG A 120 2.07 -8.46 -8.73
N TYR A 121 2.48 -8.09 -7.52
CA TYR A 121 1.58 -8.14 -6.37
C TYR A 121 0.51 -7.06 -6.43
N ALA A 122 0.85 -5.89 -6.95
CA ALA A 122 -0.14 -4.84 -7.13
C ALA A 122 -1.23 -5.28 -8.11
N ASN A 123 -0.85 -5.91 -9.22
CA ASN A 123 -1.81 -6.45 -10.18
C ASN A 123 -2.69 -7.52 -9.52
N ALA A 124 -2.08 -8.43 -8.80
CA ALA A 124 -2.82 -9.51 -8.15
C ALA A 124 -3.83 -8.98 -7.13
N LEU A 125 -3.41 -8.01 -6.31
CA LEU A 125 -4.26 -7.49 -5.24
C LEU A 125 -5.36 -6.57 -5.75
N THR A 126 -5.20 -6.00 -6.94
CA THR A 126 -6.25 -5.17 -7.56
C THR A 126 -7.09 -5.93 -8.58
N GLY A 127 -6.82 -7.22 -8.76
CA GLY A 127 -7.56 -8.04 -9.71
C GLY A 127 -7.19 -7.81 -11.17
N ARG A 128 -6.05 -7.21 -11.44
CA ARG A 128 -5.60 -6.94 -12.80
C ARG A 128 -4.76 -8.10 -13.32
N SER A 129 -4.90 -8.35 -14.61
CA SER A 129 -4.03 -9.32 -15.26
C SER A 129 -2.65 -8.71 -15.51
N PRO A 130 -1.60 -9.52 -15.39
CA PRO A 130 -0.25 -9.02 -15.66
C PRO A 130 -0.08 -8.63 -17.12
#